data_3e5526a42c35fc1619ac6de0aa72b62e
#
_entry.id   3e5526a42c35fc1619ac6de0aa72b62e
#
_cell.length_a   1.000
_cell.length_b   1.000
_cell.length_c   1.000
_cell.angle_alpha   90.00
_cell.angle_beta   90.00
_cell.angle_gamma   90.00
#
_symmetry.space_group_name_H-M   'P 1'
#
loop_
_entity.id
_entity.type
_entity.pdbx_description
1 polymer ?
#
loop_
_entity_poly.entity_id
_entity_poly.type
_entity_poly.pdbx_seq_one_letter_code
_entity_poly.pdbx_strand_id
1 'polypeptide(L)'
;MMKILLTALGFCLLTQMQAQPDRWQQRVKYTMNIDMNVQTNQFQGKQKLEYWNNSSDTLTRVFYHLYFNAFQPGSMMDNRSLRQGNIKRGSTPDWDPRVRDRIQNLKPDEIGYQKILSLTMNGVAQPYKEDETILEVKLTKPILPKSKVVFDMVFEAQVPLQIRRSGRDNPTTKVRYSMSQWYPKMCEYDYEGWHPTPYVGREFYGVWGDFDVSISIDSKYILGGTGYLQNANQIGYGYEDEGVKVKKPLGGKLTWHFVAPNVHDFMWAADPDFIHKKLKARNDLTFHLLYKTTNATAVSWEKILTDADKALPFIEKTFGAYPYKQFSFVHGGDGGMEYPMATLLSGPGAWLHEWLHNWYYGMLGTNEGEYPWMDEGFTSYAEDRVQAFLDNASGFPYEGSYRSYYALVKSGKEEPLTTHADHYNTNYAYSIASYSKGDIFLAQLGYITGDAVRDKILLEYYRLWRFKHPNISDFIRVAEKVSDMKLDWYKEYWV
;
A
#
# COMPACT_ATOMS: atom_id res chain seq x y z
N MET A 1 -53.96 -12.24 57.87
CA MET A 1 -53.23 -11.12 57.23
C MET A 1 -51.77 -11.51 57.04
N MET A 2 -51.47 -11.98 55.90
CA MET A 2 -50.09 -12.49 55.56
C MET A 2 -49.48 -11.52 54.56
N LYS A 3 -48.40 -10.84 54.97
CA LYS A 3 -47.65 -9.90 54.11
C LYS A 3 -46.70 -10.71 53.26
N ILE A 4 -46.88 -10.68 51.96
CA ILE A 4 -46.00 -11.26 50.98
C ILE A 4 -44.92 -10.21 50.72
N LEU A 5 -43.65 -10.55 51.05
CA LEU A 5 -42.47 -9.78 50.72
C LEU A 5 -42.03 -10.21 49.30
N LEU A 6 -42.20 -9.39 48.29
CA LEU A 6 -41.62 -9.57 46.98
C LEU A 6 -40.15 -9.07 47.01
N THR A 7 -39.22 -10.01 47.00
CA THR A 7 -37.81 -9.71 46.79
C THR A 7 -37.57 -9.64 45.30
N ALA A 8 -37.41 -8.42 44.75
CA ALA A 8 -36.98 -8.22 43.37
C ALA A 8 -35.49 -8.51 43.26
N LEU A 9 -35.14 -9.68 42.73
CA LEU A 9 -33.77 -9.99 42.33
C LEU A 9 -33.47 -9.25 41.00
N GLY A 10 -32.84 -8.11 41.09
CA GLY A 10 -32.27 -7.41 39.94
C GLY A 10 -31.11 -8.21 39.36
N PHE A 11 -31.34 -8.93 38.27
CA PHE A 11 -30.31 -9.49 37.44
C PHE A 11 -29.61 -8.31 36.72
N CYS A 12 -28.54 -7.78 37.31
CA CYS A 12 -27.58 -6.96 36.57
C CYS A 12 -26.86 -7.85 35.56
N LEU A 13 -27.40 -7.90 34.34
CA LEU A 13 -26.65 -8.29 33.18
C LEU A 13 -25.52 -7.26 32.99
N LEU A 14 -24.39 -7.51 33.62
CA LEU A 14 -23.10 -6.92 33.21
C LEU A 14 -22.78 -7.47 31.82
N THR A 15 -23.36 -6.85 30.80
CA THR A 15 -22.75 -6.91 29.48
C THR A 15 -21.36 -6.30 29.68
N GLN A 16 -20.35 -7.14 29.74
CA GLN A 16 -18.99 -6.70 29.49
C GLN A 16 -19.03 -6.17 28.04
N MET A 17 -19.35 -4.91 27.88
CA MET A 17 -18.90 -4.17 26.71
C MET A 17 -17.38 -4.25 26.76
N GLN A 18 -16.84 -5.22 26.04
CA GLN A 18 -15.45 -5.14 25.65
C GLN A 18 -15.37 -3.90 24.77
N ALA A 19 -15.11 -2.76 25.40
CA ALA A 19 -14.68 -1.59 24.70
C ALA A 19 -13.34 -1.99 24.04
N GLN A 20 -13.42 -2.49 22.81
CA GLN A 20 -12.30 -2.32 21.92
C GLN A 20 -11.99 -0.82 21.99
N PRO A 21 -10.73 -0.41 22.15
CA PRO A 21 -10.41 0.98 21.95
C PRO A 21 -10.81 1.27 20.49
N ASP A 22 -12.00 1.85 20.36
CA ASP A 22 -12.53 2.23 19.06
C ASP A 22 -11.75 3.47 18.66
N ARG A 23 -10.52 3.21 18.20
CA ARG A 23 -9.68 4.26 17.66
C ARG A 23 -10.41 4.78 16.42
N TRP A 24 -10.90 6.02 16.52
CA TRP A 24 -11.51 6.66 15.37
C TRP A 24 -10.50 6.72 14.21
N GLN A 25 -10.99 6.65 13.01
CA GLN A 25 -10.21 6.82 11.79
C GLN A 25 -10.95 7.77 10.87
N GLN A 26 -10.21 8.56 10.15
CA GLN A 26 -10.76 9.37 9.08
C GLN A 26 -11.29 8.46 7.97
N ARG A 27 -12.14 9.01 7.12
CA ARG A 27 -12.61 8.32 5.93
C ARG A 27 -12.65 9.28 4.74
N VAL A 28 -12.36 8.73 3.58
CA VAL A 28 -12.41 9.45 2.31
C VAL A 28 -13.28 8.73 1.30
N LYS A 29 -13.80 9.52 0.33
CA LYS A 29 -14.29 8.99 -0.93
C LYS A 29 -13.75 9.85 -2.04
N TYR A 30 -12.92 9.26 -2.88
CA TYR A 30 -12.41 9.89 -4.08
C TYR A 30 -13.31 9.61 -5.28
N THR A 31 -13.63 10.64 -6.05
CA THR A 31 -14.15 10.51 -7.41
C THR A 31 -13.19 11.27 -8.33
N MET A 32 -12.50 10.57 -9.20
CA MET A 32 -11.44 11.14 -10.04
C MET A 32 -11.72 10.90 -11.51
N ASN A 33 -11.56 11.94 -12.32
CA ASN A 33 -11.60 11.86 -13.78
C ASN A 33 -10.26 12.35 -14.33
N ILE A 34 -9.56 11.46 -15.02
CA ILE A 34 -8.21 11.67 -15.53
C ILE A 34 -8.24 11.67 -17.05
N ASP A 35 -7.62 12.67 -17.64
CA ASP A 35 -7.42 12.77 -19.08
C ASP A 35 -5.93 12.72 -19.42
N MET A 36 -5.44 11.54 -19.81
CA MET A 36 -4.03 11.27 -20.09
C MET A 36 -3.67 11.61 -21.54
N ASN A 37 -2.62 12.41 -21.72
CA ASN A 37 -1.98 12.66 -22.99
C ASN A 37 -0.66 11.86 -23.07
N VAL A 38 -0.66 10.79 -23.85
CA VAL A 38 0.50 9.90 -24.00
C VAL A 38 1.62 10.46 -24.88
N GLN A 39 1.37 11.59 -25.60
CA GLN A 39 2.39 12.28 -26.40
C GLN A 39 3.24 13.20 -25.53
N THR A 40 2.61 13.94 -24.63
CA THR A 40 3.29 14.85 -23.71
C THR A 40 3.63 14.23 -22.37
N ASN A 41 3.08 13.03 -22.06
CA ASN A 41 3.20 12.34 -20.77
C ASN A 41 2.63 13.17 -19.61
N GLN A 42 1.66 13.98 -19.91
CA GLN A 42 0.94 14.83 -18.96
C GLN A 42 -0.51 14.39 -18.85
N PHE A 43 -1.14 14.68 -17.73
CA PHE A 43 -2.57 14.47 -17.56
C PHE A 43 -3.20 15.59 -16.74
N GLN A 44 -4.47 15.81 -16.98
CA GLN A 44 -5.32 16.64 -16.15
C GLN A 44 -6.22 15.76 -15.31
N GLY A 45 -6.36 16.11 -14.05
CA GLY A 45 -7.21 15.43 -13.10
C GLY A 45 -8.26 16.38 -12.52
N LYS A 46 -9.51 15.90 -12.46
CA LYS A 46 -10.57 16.47 -11.64
C LYS A 46 -10.82 15.51 -10.51
N GLN A 47 -10.58 15.97 -9.28
CA GLN A 47 -10.72 15.19 -8.08
C GLN A 47 -11.80 15.79 -7.20
N LYS A 48 -12.82 15.03 -6.88
CA LYS A 48 -13.76 15.32 -5.79
C LYS A 48 -13.43 14.39 -4.65
N LEU A 49 -13.14 14.96 -3.48
CA LEU A 49 -12.83 14.24 -2.26
C LEU A 49 -13.87 14.57 -1.20
N GLU A 50 -14.68 13.59 -0.83
CA GLU A 50 -15.49 13.64 0.38
C GLU A 50 -14.62 13.19 1.55
N TYR A 51 -14.51 14.05 2.58
CA TYR A 51 -13.68 13.79 3.76
C TYR A 51 -14.54 13.82 5.02
N TRP A 52 -14.49 12.75 5.80
CA TRP A 52 -15.17 12.64 7.09
C TRP A 52 -14.15 12.82 8.21
N ASN A 53 -14.30 13.92 8.96
CA ASN A 53 -13.57 14.10 10.20
C ASN A 53 -14.25 13.29 11.32
N ASN A 54 -13.78 12.08 11.53
CA ASN A 54 -14.30 11.18 12.57
C ASN A 54 -13.63 11.39 13.94
N SER A 55 -12.69 12.36 14.05
CA SER A 55 -12.06 12.72 15.32
C SER A 55 -12.97 13.56 16.22
N SER A 56 -12.51 13.81 17.43
CA SER A 56 -13.09 14.81 18.34
C SER A 56 -12.54 16.22 18.08
N ASP A 57 -11.62 16.36 17.13
CA ASP A 57 -10.86 17.58 16.93
C ASP A 57 -11.47 18.47 15.84
N THR A 58 -11.30 19.77 16.00
CA THR A 58 -11.63 20.76 14.99
C THR A 58 -10.40 20.99 14.11
N LEU A 59 -10.49 20.65 12.83
CA LEU A 59 -9.38 20.77 11.90
C LEU A 59 -9.39 22.16 11.22
N THR A 60 -8.30 22.92 11.41
CA THR A 60 -8.12 24.26 10.83
C THR A 60 -7.25 24.26 9.57
N ARG A 61 -6.64 23.11 9.27
CA ARG A 61 -5.82 22.86 8.09
C ARG A 61 -5.96 21.42 7.66
N VAL A 62 -5.64 21.13 6.40
CA VAL A 62 -5.46 19.77 5.87
C VAL A 62 -4.18 19.74 5.03
N PHE A 63 -3.66 18.55 4.80
CA PHE A 63 -2.47 18.35 4.01
C PHE A 63 -2.72 17.32 2.91
N TYR A 64 -2.05 17.51 1.76
CA TYR A 64 -1.99 16.53 0.69
C TYR A 64 -0.54 16.20 0.36
N HIS A 65 -0.30 14.97 -0.03
CA HIS A 65 0.94 14.57 -0.69
C HIS A 65 0.88 14.88 -2.18
N LEU A 66 1.96 15.44 -2.71
CA LEU A 66 2.22 15.68 -4.12
C LEU A 66 3.46 14.86 -4.53
N TYR A 67 3.33 13.54 -4.55
CA TYR A 67 4.47 12.62 -4.61
C TYR A 67 5.35 12.79 -5.85
N PHE A 68 4.78 13.14 -7.01
CA PHE A 68 5.57 13.35 -8.24
C PHE A 68 6.56 14.52 -8.14
N ASN A 69 6.32 15.47 -7.24
CA ASN A 69 7.24 16.58 -7.01
C ASN A 69 8.61 16.13 -6.45
N ALA A 70 8.70 14.92 -5.89
CA ALA A 70 9.97 14.34 -5.47
C ALA A 70 10.95 14.08 -6.64
N PHE A 71 10.42 13.93 -7.86
CA PHE A 71 11.22 13.65 -9.05
C PHE A 71 11.63 14.93 -9.79
N GLN A 72 12.20 15.88 -9.03
CA GLN A 72 12.72 17.15 -9.54
C GLN A 72 14.15 17.37 -9.04
N PRO A 73 15.05 17.88 -9.90
CA PRO A 73 16.39 18.25 -9.48
C PRO A 73 16.36 19.19 -8.26
N GLY A 74 17.15 18.86 -7.24
CA GLY A 74 17.23 19.61 -5.98
C GLY A 74 16.18 19.25 -4.94
N SER A 75 15.24 18.34 -5.23
CA SER A 75 14.26 17.84 -4.25
C SER A 75 14.91 17.13 -3.06
N MET A 76 14.17 16.93 -1.97
CA MET A 76 14.64 16.14 -0.82
C MET A 76 15.03 14.72 -1.23
N MET A 77 14.27 14.09 -2.13
CA MET A 77 14.58 12.75 -2.65
C MET A 77 15.90 12.77 -3.45
N ASP A 78 16.12 13.77 -4.31
CA ASP A 78 17.37 13.92 -5.07
C ASP A 78 18.56 14.07 -4.12
N ASN A 79 18.47 15.00 -3.18
CA ASN A 79 19.52 15.24 -2.18
C ASN A 79 19.83 13.98 -1.35
N ARG A 80 18.80 13.23 -0.94
CA ARG A 80 18.98 11.97 -0.22
C ARG A 80 19.64 10.92 -1.10
N SER A 81 19.19 10.75 -2.34
CA SER A 81 19.75 9.76 -3.28
C SER A 81 21.22 10.02 -3.53
N LEU A 82 21.63 11.28 -3.70
CA LEU A 82 23.03 11.68 -3.84
C LEU A 82 23.85 11.32 -2.60
N ARG A 83 23.33 11.56 -1.39
CA ARG A 83 24.03 11.25 -0.13
C ARG A 83 24.15 9.74 0.09
N GLN A 84 23.04 9.01 0.03
CA GLN A 84 23.01 7.56 0.26
C GLN A 84 23.74 6.79 -0.84
N GLY A 85 23.69 7.23 -2.09
CA GLY A 85 24.37 6.61 -3.21
C GLY A 85 25.91 6.63 -3.08
N ASN A 86 26.47 7.43 -2.17
CA ASN A 86 27.90 7.45 -1.86
C ASN A 86 28.28 6.54 -0.68
N ILE A 87 27.31 6.02 0.07
CA ILE A 87 27.56 5.08 1.18
C ILE A 87 27.96 3.74 0.61
N LYS A 88 29.01 3.14 1.18
CA LYS A 88 29.53 1.83 0.77
C LYS A 88 29.55 0.86 1.95
N ARG A 89 29.31 -0.41 1.64
CA ARG A 89 29.52 -1.55 2.50
C ARG A 89 30.74 -2.34 1.95
N GLY A 90 31.92 -2.08 2.50
CA GLY A 90 33.18 -2.52 1.89
C GLY A 90 33.37 -1.84 0.53
N SER A 91 33.49 -2.63 -0.54
CA SER A 91 33.61 -2.13 -1.93
C SER A 91 32.26 -1.94 -2.64
N THR A 92 31.15 -2.48 -2.07
CA THR A 92 29.83 -2.48 -2.70
C THR A 92 29.04 -1.23 -2.28
N PRO A 93 28.33 -0.56 -3.20
CA PRO A 93 27.38 0.48 -2.83
C PRO A 93 26.30 -0.06 -1.87
N ASP A 94 25.95 0.73 -0.86
CA ASP A 94 24.88 0.38 0.10
C ASP A 94 23.48 0.63 -0.47
N TRP A 95 23.37 1.62 -1.35
CA TRP A 95 22.14 1.97 -2.06
C TRP A 95 22.22 1.56 -3.53
N ASP A 96 21.07 1.37 -4.18
CA ASP A 96 21.01 1.10 -5.60
C ASP A 96 21.64 2.26 -6.42
N PRO A 97 22.76 2.01 -7.10
CA PRO A 97 23.43 3.06 -7.87
C PRO A 97 22.59 3.60 -9.03
N ARG A 98 21.53 2.87 -9.44
CA ARG A 98 20.63 3.32 -10.52
C ARG A 98 19.88 4.59 -10.16
N VAL A 99 19.68 4.88 -8.88
CA VAL A 99 18.90 6.06 -8.45
C VAL A 99 19.76 7.22 -7.94
N ARG A 100 21.07 6.98 -7.71
CA ARG A 100 21.95 7.93 -7.03
C ARG A 100 21.90 9.37 -7.57
N ASP A 101 22.09 9.55 -8.86
CA ASP A 101 22.22 10.85 -9.51
C ASP A 101 21.22 11.04 -10.68
N ARG A 102 20.22 10.17 -10.79
CA ARG A 102 19.28 10.19 -11.90
C ARG A 102 18.32 11.38 -11.83
N ILE A 103 17.86 11.75 -10.64
CA ILE A 103 16.92 12.86 -10.49
C ILE A 103 17.57 14.18 -10.90
N GLN A 104 18.78 14.46 -10.41
CA GLN A 104 19.48 15.71 -10.76
C GLN A 104 19.76 15.89 -12.25
N ASN A 105 19.77 14.81 -13.03
CA ASN A 105 20.03 14.82 -14.46
C ASN A 105 18.77 14.80 -15.32
N LEU A 106 17.58 14.84 -14.73
CA LEU A 106 16.31 14.88 -15.45
C LEU A 106 16.14 16.22 -16.20
N LYS A 107 15.68 16.11 -17.44
CA LYS A 107 15.31 17.26 -18.26
C LYS A 107 13.90 17.76 -17.90
N PRO A 108 13.50 18.97 -18.35
CA PRO A 108 12.18 19.52 -18.06
C PRO A 108 10.99 18.63 -18.47
N ASP A 109 11.14 17.85 -19.54
CA ASP A 109 10.12 16.89 -20.02
C ASP A 109 10.24 15.50 -19.38
N GLU A 110 11.22 15.29 -18.51
CA GLU A 110 11.51 14.04 -17.80
C GLU A 110 11.20 14.10 -16.30
N ILE A 111 11.09 15.31 -15.73
CA ILE A 111 10.74 15.50 -14.32
C ILE A 111 9.29 15.09 -14.01
N GLY A 112 9.02 14.82 -12.74
CA GLY A 112 7.66 14.67 -12.23
C GLY A 112 7.15 15.96 -11.60
N TYR A 113 5.85 16.23 -11.76
CA TYR A 113 5.18 17.26 -10.98
C TYR A 113 3.69 16.98 -10.84
N GLN A 114 3.12 17.52 -9.77
CA GLN A 114 1.68 17.67 -9.54
C GLN A 114 1.43 19.13 -9.19
N LYS A 115 0.68 19.82 -10.01
CA LYS A 115 0.40 21.25 -9.89
C LYS A 115 -1.09 21.47 -9.66
N ILE A 116 -1.44 22.18 -8.61
CA ILE A 116 -2.82 22.48 -8.28
C ILE A 116 -3.27 23.70 -9.08
N LEU A 117 -4.34 23.54 -9.86
CA LEU A 117 -4.93 24.62 -10.67
C LEU A 117 -6.08 25.30 -9.94
N SER A 118 -6.85 24.53 -9.16
CA SER A 118 -7.89 25.07 -8.29
C SER A 118 -8.18 24.12 -7.14
N LEU A 119 -8.53 24.68 -5.99
CA LEU A 119 -8.95 23.93 -4.81
C LEU A 119 -10.05 24.67 -4.07
N THR A 120 -11.18 24.01 -3.88
CA THR A 120 -12.30 24.52 -3.06
C THR A 120 -12.67 23.54 -1.96
N MET A 121 -13.24 24.03 -0.89
CA MET A 121 -13.93 23.23 0.14
C MET A 121 -15.38 23.69 0.23
N ASN A 122 -16.32 22.79 -0.02
CA ASN A 122 -17.76 23.09 -0.09
C ASN A 122 -18.05 24.28 -1.04
N GLY A 123 -17.36 24.34 -2.17
CA GLY A 123 -17.50 25.41 -3.19
C GLY A 123 -16.76 26.71 -2.89
N VAL A 124 -16.09 26.83 -1.74
CA VAL A 124 -15.31 28.03 -1.37
C VAL A 124 -13.83 27.78 -1.64
N ALA A 125 -13.18 28.69 -2.39
CA ALA A 125 -11.75 28.62 -2.67
C ALA A 125 -10.92 28.61 -1.37
N GLN A 126 -9.90 27.76 -1.33
CA GLN A 126 -9.04 27.61 -0.18
C GLN A 126 -7.63 28.11 -0.50
N PRO A 127 -7.00 28.88 0.38
CA PRO A 127 -5.60 29.23 0.26
C PRO A 127 -4.72 28.00 0.60
N TYR A 128 -3.66 27.81 -0.17
CA TYR A 128 -2.73 26.72 0.04
C TYR A 128 -1.28 27.17 -0.20
N LYS A 129 -0.34 26.40 0.34
CA LYS A 129 1.08 26.52 0.10
C LYS A 129 1.64 25.16 -0.31
N GLU A 130 2.36 25.13 -1.42
CA GLU A 130 3.14 23.96 -1.83
C GLU A 130 4.53 24.02 -1.17
N ASP A 131 4.96 22.90 -0.59
CA ASP A 131 6.29 22.73 0.00
C ASP A 131 6.83 21.37 -0.46
N GLU A 132 7.47 21.39 -1.61
CA GLU A 132 7.92 20.19 -2.35
C GLU A 132 6.78 19.17 -2.54
N THR A 133 6.84 18.07 -1.79
CA THR A 133 5.86 16.97 -1.89
C THR A 133 4.66 17.12 -0.97
N ILE A 134 4.54 18.24 -0.25
CA ILE A 134 3.43 18.52 0.66
C ILE A 134 2.69 19.79 0.22
N LEU A 135 1.37 19.67 0.18
CA LEU A 135 0.45 20.80 0.02
C LEU A 135 -0.23 21.06 1.36
N GLU A 136 0.05 22.21 1.99
CA GLU A 136 -0.68 22.66 3.17
C GLU A 136 -1.84 23.54 2.74
N VAL A 137 -3.05 23.22 3.17
CA VAL A 137 -4.28 23.98 2.93
C VAL A 137 -4.75 24.59 4.24
N LYS A 138 -4.69 25.89 4.35
CA LYS A 138 -5.25 26.63 5.50
C LYS A 138 -6.73 26.87 5.25
N LEU A 139 -7.58 26.23 6.06
CA LEU A 139 -9.02 26.25 5.85
C LEU A 139 -9.63 27.61 6.18
N THR A 140 -10.47 28.14 5.27
CA THR A 140 -11.23 29.38 5.49
C THR A 140 -12.33 29.20 6.55
N LYS A 141 -12.83 27.97 6.71
CA LYS A 141 -13.69 27.52 7.79
C LYS A 141 -13.19 26.19 8.31
N PRO A 142 -13.13 25.97 9.62
CA PRO A 142 -12.66 24.71 10.16
C PRO A 142 -13.60 23.54 9.84
N ILE A 143 -13.06 22.35 9.78
CA ILE A 143 -13.85 21.11 9.74
C ILE A 143 -14.15 20.70 11.18
N LEU A 144 -15.43 20.68 11.51
CA LEU A 144 -15.86 20.36 12.86
C LEU A 144 -15.73 18.86 13.18
N PRO A 145 -15.65 18.48 14.47
CA PRO A 145 -15.72 17.08 14.88
C PRO A 145 -16.94 16.36 14.29
N LYS A 146 -16.77 15.11 13.92
CA LYS A 146 -17.84 14.23 13.41
C LYS A 146 -18.62 14.83 12.24
N SER A 147 -17.95 15.62 11.40
CA SER A 147 -18.58 16.27 10.24
C SER A 147 -17.93 15.83 8.93
N LYS A 148 -18.62 16.12 7.83
CA LYS A 148 -18.16 15.85 6.47
C LYS A 148 -18.01 17.15 5.68
N VAL A 149 -16.96 17.23 4.87
CA VAL A 149 -16.75 18.28 3.87
C VAL A 149 -16.44 17.68 2.51
N VAL A 150 -16.54 18.49 1.48
CA VAL A 150 -16.20 18.12 0.11
C VAL A 150 -15.11 19.05 -0.40
N PHE A 151 -14.01 18.50 -0.83
CA PHE A 151 -12.96 19.20 -1.57
C PHE A 151 -13.13 18.91 -3.07
N ASP A 152 -13.14 19.96 -3.88
CA ASP A 152 -13.05 19.84 -5.33
C ASP A 152 -11.71 20.44 -5.78
N MET A 153 -10.94 19.64 -6.51
CA MET A 153 -9.59 19.98 -6.98
C MET A 153 -9.47 19.76 -8.48
N VAL A 154 -8.86 20.69 -9.17
CA VAL A 154 -8.35 20.49 -10.53
C VAL A 154 -6.84 20.58 -10.48
N PHE A 155 -6.16 19.61 -11.06
CA PHE A 155 -4.71 19.54 -11.07
C PHE A 155 -4.18 19.08 -12.42
N GLU A 156 -2.93 19.43 -12.69
CA GLU A 156 -2.14 18.95 -13.82
C GLU A 156 -0.94 18.19 -13.27
N ALA A 157 -0.56 17.13 -13.96
CA ALA A 157 0.62 16.36 -13.58
C ALA A 157 1.43 15.93 -14.81
N GLN A 158 2.74 15.83 -14.63
CA GLN A 158 3.67 15.22 -15.59
C GLN A 158 4.25 13.93 -14.99
N VAL A 159 4.19 12.86 -15.78
CA VAL A 159 4.73 11.56 -15.37
C VAL A 159 6.24 11.58 -15.53
N PRO A 160 7.02 11.40 -14.46
CA PRO A 160 8.49 11.39 -14.53
C PRO A 160 9.01 10.20 -15.34
N LEU A 161 10.24 10.27 -15.83
CA LEU A 161 10.97 9.05 -16.16
C LEU A 161 11.04 8.15 -14.93
N GLN A 162 10.87 6.85 -15.12
CA GLN A 162 10.85 5.94 -13.98
C GLN A 162 12.23 5.81 -13.35
N ILE A 163 12.33 6.23 -12.10
CA ILE A 163 13.53 6.16 -11.26
C ILE A 163 13.27 5.29 -10.05
N ARG A 164 12.12 5.50 -9.42
CA ARG A 164 11.61 4.74 -8.28
C ARG A 164 10.31 4.06 -8.68
N ARG A 165 9.37 3.92 -7.77
CA ARG A 165 8.11 3.17 -7.93
C ARG A 165 7.18 3.71 -9.01
N SER A 166 7.22 5.02 -9.27
CA SER A 166 6.37 5.70 -10.27
C SER A 166 7.18 6.14 -11.48
N GLY A 167 6.52 6.16 -12.61
CA GLY A 167 7.11 6.78 -13.78
C GLY A 167 6.71 6.16 -15.11
N ARG A 168 7.35 6.64 -16.15
CA ARG A 168 7.20 6.16 -17.52
C ARG A 168 8.49 5.60 -18.08
N ASP A 169 8.36 4.84 -19.17
CA ASP A 169 9.49 4.33 -19.95
C ASP A 169 10.52 3.58 -19.09
N ASN A 170 10.02 2.61 -18.30
CA ASN A 170 10.86 1.85 -17.41
C ASN A 170 12.06 1.24 -18.17
N PRO A 171 13.31 1.54 -17.77
CA PRO A 171 14.50 1.11 -18.52
C PRO A 171 14.73 -0.41 -18.48
N THR A 172 14.17 -1.12 -17.49
CA THR A 172 14.30 -2.57 -17.29
C THR A 172 13.11 -3.32 -17.85
N THR A 173 11.91 -3.03 -17.37
CA THR A 173 10.66 -3.75 -17.72
C THR A 173 10.11 -3.34 -19.07
N LYS A 174 10.52 -2.17 -19.59
CA LYS A 174 9.99 -1.54 -20.80
C LYS A 174 8.50 -1.23 -20.72
N VAL A 175 7.91 -1.25 -19.52
CA VAL A 175 6.52 -0.85 -19.32
C VAL A 175 6.40 0.67 -19.47
N ARG A 176 5.36 1.10 -20.19
CA ARG A 176 5.20 2.50 -20.57
C ARG A 176 4.81 3.39 -19.39
N TYR A 177 3.87 2.98 -18.57
CA TYR A 177 3.42 3.73 -17.39
C TYR A 177 3.25 2.84 -16.18
N SER A 178 3.87 3.23 -15.07
CA SER A 178 3.68 2.68 -13.73
C SER A 178 3.24 3.81 -12.82
N MET A 179 1.95 3.85 -12.50
CA MET A 179 1.30 4.99 -11.85
C MET A 179 1.06 4.68 -10.38
N SER A 180 2.15 4.64 -9.62
CA SER A 180 2.20 4.61 -8.17
C SER A 180 2.13 6.05 -7.64
N GLN A 181 1.31 6.35 -6.63
CA GLN A 181 1.25 7.68 -5.97
C GLN A 181 1.07 8.86 -6.95
N TRP A 182 0.19 8.72 -7.90
CA TRP A 182 0.05 9.58 -9.08
C TRP A 182 -0.92 10.78 -8.91
N TYR A 183 -1.70 10.82 -7.84
CA TYR A 183 -2.72 11.83 -7.57
C TYR A 183 -2.43 12.61 -6.29
N PRO A 184 -2.92 13.87 -6.14
CA PRO A 184 -2.87 14.58 -4.87
C PRO A 184 -3.64 13.81 -3.80
N LYS A 185 -2.92 13.22 -2.83
CA LYS A 185 -3.43 12.28 -1.84
C LYS A 185 -3.57 12.97 -0.49
N MET A 186 -4.77 12.98 0.11
CA MET A 186 -4.99 13.50 1.46
C MET A 186 -4.10 12.76 2.44
N CYS A 187 -3.35 13.50 3.27
CA CYS A 187 -2.59 12.92 4.37
C CYS A 187 -3.52 12.32 5.42
N GLU A 188 -3.06 11.27 6.11
CA GLU A 188 -3.79 10.74 7.25
C GLU A 188 -3.73 11.71 8.43
N TYR A 189 -4.84 11.77 9.17
CA TYR A 189 -4.95 12.42 10.47
C TYR A 189 -5.47 11.41 11.47
N ASP A 190 -4.63 11.01 12.39
CA ASP A 190 -4.97 10.05 13.42
C ASP A 190 -4.79 10.62 14.84
N TYR A 191 -4.68 9.77 15.85
CA TYR A 191 -4.56 10.19 17.25
C TYR A 191 -3.23 10.92 17.57
N GLU A 192 -2.23 10.82 16.69
CA GLU A 192 -0.96 11.53 16.78
C GLU A 192 -0.98 12.87 16.01
N GLY A 193 -2.05 13.11 15.25
CA GLY A 193 -2.24 14.31 14.44
C GLY A 193 -2.10 14.04 12.94
N TRP A 194 -1.69 15.06 12.18
CA TRP A 194 -1.43 14.95 10.75
C TRP A 194 -0.08 14.29 10.48
N HIS A 195 -0.04 13.44 9.44
CA HIS A 195 1.17 12.80 8.92
C HIS A 195 1.61 13.37 7.55
N PRO A 196 2.03 14.65 7.48
CA PRO A 196 2.48 15.25 6.23
C PRO A 196 3.98 14.96 6.00
N THR A 197 4.36 13.70 6.02
CA THR A 197 5.75 13.28 5.85
C THR A 197 6.19 13.49 4.40
N PRO A 198 7.24 14.29 4.13
CA PRO A 198 7.75 14.49 2.78
C PRO A 198 8.23 13.17 2.17
N TYR A 199 7.99 13.00 0.87
CA TYR A 199 8.43 11.79 0.18
C TYR A 199 9.91 11.88 -0.20
N VAL A 200 10.73 11.11 0.45
CA VAL A 200 12.18 11.08 0.24
C VAL A 200 12.72 9.71 -0.17
N GLY A 201 11.91 8.66 -0.15
CA GLY A 201 12.33 7.40 -0.75
C GLY A 201 11.71 6.11 -0.24
N ARG A 202 10.92 6.13 0.81
CA ARG A 202 10.33 4.92 1.41
C ARG A 202 8.84 4.80 1.11
N GLU A 203 8.07 4.26 2.03
CA GLU A 203 6.70 3.80 1.85
C GLU A 203 5.64 4.88 2.12
N PHE A 204 4.38 4.52 2.19
CA PHE A 204 3.26 5.44 2.12
C PHE A 204 2.26 5.19 3.24
N TYR A 205 1.47 6.21 3.58
CA TYR A 205 0.40 6.12 4.57
C TYR A 205 -0.84 6.84 4.04
N GLY A 206 -1.99 6.17 4.01
CA GLY A 206 -3.18 6.70 3.36
C GLY A 206 -4.48 6.47 4.13
N VAL A 207 -5.43 7.36 3.91
CA VAL A 207 -6.75 7.34 4.56
C VAL A 207 -7.65 6.28 3.93
N TRP A 208 -8.29 5.46 4.76
CA TRP A 208 -9.27 4.46 4.32
C TRP A 208 -10.48 5.10 3.65
N GLY A 209 -10.90 4.54 2.53
CA GLY A 209 -12.06 5.04 1.82
C GLY A 209 -12.44 4.27 0.57
N ASP A 210 -13.23 4.92 -0.26
CA ASP A 210 -13.71 4.37 -1.52
C ASP A 210 -13.14 5.19 -2.67
N PHE A 211 -12.75 4.53 -3.75
CA PHE A 211 -12.20 5.17 -4.94
C PHE A 211 -13.09 4.86 -6.15
N ASP A 212 -13.49 5.90 -6.87
CA ASP A 212 -14.20 5.86 -8.13
C ASP A 212 -13.36 6.62 -9.15
N VAL A 213 -12.68 5.90 -10.03
CA VAL A 213 -11.61 6.45 -10.88
C VAL A 213 -11.88 6.15 -12.35
N SER A 214 -12.03 7.20 -13.12
CA SER A 214 -12.16 7.15 -14.58
C SER A 214 -10.89 7.67 -15.25
N ILE A 215 -10.24 6.83 -16.05
CA ILE A 215 -8.98 7.13 -16.76
C ILE A 215 -9.22 7.09 -18.26
N SER A 216 -9.16 8.25 -18.90
CA SER A 216 -9.25 8.41 -20.36
C SER A 216 -7.84 8.44 -20.94
N ILE A 217 -7.51 7.43 -21.75
CA ILE A 217 -6.19 7.26 -22.36
C ILE A 217 -6.32 6.75 -23.80
N ASP A 218 -5.27 6.89 -24.61
CA ASP A 218 -5.23 6.38 -25.98
C ASP A 218 -5.70 4.92 -26.05
N SER A 219 -6.58 4.63 -26.98
CA SER A 219 -7.33 3.36 -27.05
C SER A 219 -6.48 2.11 -27.23
N LYS A 220 -5.21 2.24 -27.59
CA LYS A 220 -4.29 1.09 -27.72
C LYS A 220 -3.72 0.62 -26.38
N TYR A 221 -3.81 1.42 -25.31
CA TYR A 221 -3.26 1.07 -24.00
C TYR A 221 -4.19 0.11 -23.25
N ILE A 222 -3.59 -0.91 -22.66
CA ILE A 222 -4.24 -1.87 -21.77
C ILE A 222 -3.87 -1.49 -20.34
N LEU A 223 -4.86 -1.35 -19.48
CA LEU A 223 -4.68 -0.94 -18.09
C LEU A 223 -4.93 -2.10 -17.14
N GLY A 224 -4.13 -2.15 -16.07
CA GLY A 224 -4.39 -2.94 -14.87
C GLY A 224 -4.19 -2.09 -13.63
N GLY A 225 -4.90 -2.38 -12.56
CA GLY A 225 -4.77 -1.60 -11.34
C GLY A 225 -5.72 -2.02 -10.22
N THR A 226 -5.81 -1.16 -9.22
CA THR A 226 -6.66 -1.29 -8.04
C THR A 226 -8.14 -1.24 -8.42
N GLY A 227 -8.95 -2.11 -7.83
CA GLY A 227 -10.42 -2.05 -7.94
C GLY A 227 -11.02 -2.87 -9.08
N TYR A 228 -12.33 -2.80 -9.17
CA TYR A 228 -13.15 -3.52 -10.15
C TYR A 228 -13.39 -2.66 -11.39
N LEU A 229 -13.05 -3.16 -12.57
CA LEU A 229 -13.38 -2.49 -13.83
C LEU A 229 -14.89 -2.58 -14.08
N GLN A 230 -15.57 -1.43 -14.09
CA GLN A 230 -17.03 -1.34 -14.19
C GLN A 230 -17.56 -1.51 -15.61
N ASN A 231 -16.77 -1.14 -16.60
CA ASN A 231 -17.18 -1.11 -18.01
C ASN A 231 -16.41 -2.12 -18.87
N ALA A 232 -16.09 -3.29 -18.31
CA ALA A 232 -15.34 -4.36 -18.96
C ALA A 232 -15.86 -4.74 -20.35
N ASN A 233 -17.18 -4.83 -20.52
CA ASN A 233 -17.84 -5.17 -21.78
C ASN A 233 -17.78 -4.04 -22.84
N GLN A 234 -17.32 -2.87 -22.47
CA GLN A 234 -17.05 -1.73 -23.38
C GLN A 234 -15.57 -1.61 -23.71
N ILE A 235 -14.71 -2.02 -22.76
CA ILE A 235 -13.25 -1.96 -22.86
C ILE A 235 -12.70 -3.11 -23.70
N GLY A 236 -13.09 -4.34 -23.39
CA GLY A 236 -12.49 -5.54 -23.99
C GLY A 236 -11.13 -5.87 -23.37
N TYR A 237 -10.17 -6.25 -24.21
CA TYR A 237 -8.80 -6.60 -23.81
C TYR A 237 -8.71 -7.78 -22.83
N GLY A 238 -9.70 -8.71 -22.88
CA GLY A 238 -9.77 -9.87 -22.00
C GLY A 238 -10.51 -9.63 -20.68
N TYR A 239 -10.97 -8.42 -20.41
CA TYR A 239 -11.78 -8.10 -19.24
C TYR A 239 -13.26 -8.47 -19.44
N GLU A 240 -13.72 -8.43 -20.68
CA GLU A 240 -15.12 -8.68 -21.05
C GLU A 240 -15.63 -10.04 -20.57
N ASP A 241 -16.92 -10.14 -20.36
CA ASP A 241 -17.59 -11.39 -20.03
C ASP A 241 -17.48 -12.39 -21.19
N GLU A 242 -17.57 -13.68 -20.88
CA GLU A 242 -17.50 -14.74 -21.87
C GLU A 242 -18.60 -14.58 -22.94
N GLY A 243 -18.19 -14.64 -24.18
CA GLY A 243 -19.10 -14.54 -25.37
C GLY A 243 -19.41 -13.09 -25.79
N VAL A 244 -19.00 -12.09 -25.01
CA VAL A 244 -19.17 -10.67 -25.38
C VAL A 244 -18.14 -10.28 -26.44
N LYS A 245 -18.61 -9.70 -27.55
CA LYS A 245 -17.76 -9.15 -28.61
C LYS A 245 -17.66 -7.64 -28.46
N VAL A 246 -16.51 -7.15 -28.08
CA VAL A 246 -16.25 -5.73 -27.95
C VAL A 246 -15.72 -5.16 -29.26
N LYS A 247 -16.41 -4.14 -29.78
CA LYS A 247 -15.95 -3.41 -30.96
C LYS A 247 -14.90 -2.38 -30.51
N LYS A 248 -13.63 -2.63 -30.83
CA LYS A 248 -12.57 -1.68 -30.53
C LYS A 248 -12.74 -0.39 -31.33
N PRO A 249 -12.57 0.79 -30.73
CA PRO A 249 -12.60 2.05 -31.45
C PRO A 249 -11.42 2.14 -32.43
N LEU A 250 -11.67 2.74 -33.57
CA LEU A 250 -10.63 3.04 -34.57
C LEU A 250 -9.93 4.35 -34.18
N GLY A 251 -8.97 4.28 -33.25
CA GLY A 251 -8.28 5.45 -32.71
C GLY A 251 -9.06 6.16 -31.60
N GLY A 252 -8.52 7.31 -31.14
CA GLY A 252 -9.08 8.07 -30.03
C GLY A 252 -8.73 7.52 -28.67
N LYS A 253 -9.51 7.85 -27.65
CA LYS A 253 -9.31 7.40 -26.27
C LYS A 253 -10.38 6.39 -25.87
N LEU A 254 -10.01 5.51 -24.91
CA LEU A 254 -10.91 4.73 -24.09
C LEU A 254 -10.92 5.27 -22.68
N THR A 255 -12.09 5.26 -22.04
CA THR A 255 -12.23 5.61 -20.62
C THR A 255 -12.40 4.33 -19.80
N TRP A 256 -11.41 4.02 -18.98
CA TRP A 256 -11.41 2.91 -18.04
C TRP A 256 -12.01 3.36 -16.73
N HIS A 257 -13.07 2.72 -16.27
CA HIS A 257 -13.78 3.08 -15.03
C HIS A 257 -13.59 2.01 -13.97
N PHE A 258 -12.82 2.33 -12.92
CA PHE A 258 -12.55 1.44 -11.80
C PHE A 258 -13.25 1.93 -10.54
N VAL A 259 -13.75 0.98 -9.73
CA VAL A 259 -14.29 1.25 -8.39
C VAL A 259 -13.57 0.33 -7.40
N ALA A 260 -12.96 0.92 -6.39
CA ALA A 260 -12.28 0.21 -5.32
C ALA A 260 -12.90 0.57 -3.96
N PRO A 261 -13.70 -0.32 -3.36
CA PRO A 261 -14.32 -0.05 -2.08
C PRO A 261 -13.37 -0.36 -0.93
N ASN A 262 -13.35 0.51 0.07
CA ASN A 262 -12.66 0.32 1.33
C ASN A 262 -11.17 -0.04 1.19
N VAL A 263 -10.43 0.81 0.49
CA VAL A 263 -8.98 0.78 0.30
C VAL A 263 -8.37 2.10 0.76
N HIS A 264 -7.05 2.16 0.94
CA HIS A 264 -6.37 3.40 1.36
C HIS A 264 -5.45 3.96 0.30
N ASP A 265 -5.42 3.35 -0.88
CA ASP A 265 -4.64 3.83 -2.02
C ASP A 265 -5.18 3.26 -3.34
N PHE A 266 -4.72 3.83 -4.47
CA PHE A 266 -5.13 3.43 -5.81
C PHE A 266 -3.96 3.57 -6.79
N MET A 267 -3.52 2.46 -7.39
CA MET A 267 -2.51 2.45 -8.45
C MET A 267 -3.09 1.96 -9.76
N TRP A 268 -2.40 2.28 -10.85
CA TRP A 268 -2.62 1.66 -12.16
C TRP A 268 -1.33 1.62 -12.97
N ALA A 269 -1.26 0.71 -13.93
CA ALA A 269 -0.21 0.70 -14.94
C ALA A 269 -0.82 0.50 -16.32
N ALA A 270 -0.12 0.95 -17.35
CA ALA A 270 -0.60 0.87 -18.72
C ALA A 270 0.53 0.64 -19.72
N ASP A 271 0.29 -0.29 -20.64
CA ASP A 271 1.19 -0.53 -21.77
C ASP A 271 0.37 -1.01 -22.99
N PRO A 272 0.70 -0.59 -24.22
CA PRO A 272 0.00 -1.07 -25.40
C PRO A 272 0.25 -2.56 -25.72
N ASP A 273 1.36 -3.11 -25.21
CA ASP A 273 1.80 -4.48 -25.45
C ASP A 273 1.51 -5.43 -24.26
N PHE A 274 0.71 -5.00 -23.27
CA PHE A 274 0.31 -5.89 -22.20
C PHE A 274 -0.49 -7.09 -22.71
N ILE A 275 -0.10 -8.25 -22.23
CA ILE A 275 -0.89 -9.48 -22.32
C ILE A 275 -1.72 -9.55 -21.04
N HIS A 276 -3.03 -9.67 -21.19
CA HIS A 276 -3.93 -9.86 -20.06
C HIS A 276 -4.41 -11.32 -20.01
N LYS A 277 -4.21 -11.93 -18.86
CA LYS A 277 -4.74 -13.24 -18.49
C LYS A 277 -5.60 -13.11 -17.25
N LYS A 278 -6.61 -13.94 -17.13
CA LYS A 278 -7.41 -14.01 -15.90
C LYS A 278 -7.67 -15.47 -15.52
N LEU A 279 -7.74 -15.70 -14.21
CA LEU A 279 -8.11 -16.99 -13.65
C LEU A 279 -9.22 -16.78 -12.63
N LYS A 280 -10.35 -17.44 -12.82
CA LYS A 280 -11.40 -17.47 -11.82
C LYS A 280 -11.03 -18.52 -10.77
N ALA A 281 -10.61 -18.05 -9.63
CA ALA A 281 -10.26 -18.86 -8.48
C ALA A 281 -11.51 -19.19 -7.63
N ARG A 282 -11.32 -19.84 -6.50
CA ARG A 282 -12.39 -20.16 -5.56
C ARG A 282 -12.97 -18.91 -4.88
N ASN A 283 -14.16 -19.02 -4.28
CA ASN A 283 -14.85 -17.93 -3.57
C ASN A 283 -15.18 -16.71 -4.45
N ASP A 284 -15.41 -16.94 -5.75
CA ASP A 284 -15.66 -15.89 -6.76
C ASP A 284 -14.52 -14.86 -6.91
N LEU A 285 -13.34 -15.16 -6.41
CA LEU A 285 -12.16 -14.34 -6.64
C LEU A 285 -11.67 -14.50 -8.07
N THR A 286 -11.39 -13.40 -8.74
CA THR A 286 -10.73 -13.40 -10.06
C THR A 286 -9.33 -12.81 -9.91
N PHE A 287 -8.32 -13.57 -10.27
CA PHE A 287 -6.98 -13.06 -10.46
C PHE A 287 -6.83 -12.53 -11.89
N HIS A 288 -6.33 -11.31 -11.99
CA HIS A 288 -5.88 -10.70 -13.24
C HIS A 288 -4.36 -10.67 -13.27
N LEU A 289 -3.79 -10.97 -14.41
CA LEU A 289 -2.36 -10.87 -14.67
C LEU A 289 -2.16 -10.07 -15.95
N LEU A 290 -1.50 -8.93 -15.81
CA LEU A 290 -1.10 -8.07 -16.93
C LEU A 290 0.41 -8.04 -17.00
N TYR A 291 0.97 -8.49 -18.10
CA TYR A 291 2.40 -8.58 -18.22
C TYR A 291 2.87 -8.31 -19.65
N LYS A 292 4.11 -7.88 -19.76
CA LYS A 292 4.82 -7.70 -21.00
C LYS A 292 6.00 -8.66 -21.01
N THR A 293 6.16 -9.44 -22.05
CA THR A 293 7.17 -10.49 -22.05
C THR A 293 7.68 -10.79 -23.45
N THR A 294 8.85 -11.42 -23.47
CA THR A 294 9.27 -12.28 -24.57
C THR A 294 8.79 -13.71 -24.30
N ASN A 295 8.68 -14.54 -25.32
CA ASN A 295 8.22 -15.94 -25.19
C ASN A 295 8.97 -16.72 -24.08
N ALA A 296 10.22 -16.38 -23.79
CA ALA A 296 11.06 -17.06 -22.80
C ALA A 296 10.60 -16.90 -21.35
N THR A 297 9.92 -15.80 -20.99
CA THR A 297 9.49 -15.52 -19.61
C THR A 297 7.98 -15.69 -19.39
N ALA A 298 7.20 -15.94 -20.44
CA ALA A 298 5.75 -16.07 -20.34
C ALA A 298 5.30 -17.15 -19.35
N VAL A 299 5.95 -18.30 -19.35
CA VAL A 299 5.62 -19.43 -18.45
C VAL A 299 5.76 -19.03 -16.98
N SER A 300 6.82 -18.28 -16.63
CA SER A 300 7.04 -17.82 -15.25
C SER A 300 5.96 -16.83 -14.81
N TRP A 301 5.51 -15.95 -15.70
CA TRP A 301 4.41 -15.04 -15.41
C TRP A 301 3.09 -15.79 -15.23
N GLU A 302 2.73 -16.67 -16.16
CA GLU A 302 1.44 -17.37 -16.09
C GLU A 302 1.34 -18.34 -14.91
N LYS A 303 2.48 -18.87 -14.44
CA LYS A 303 2.55 -19.71 -13.24
C LYS A 303 2.04 -18.99 -11.99
N ILE A 304 2.16 -17.66 -11.91
CA ILE A 304 1.63 -16.87 -10.78
C ILE A 304 0.16 -17.18 -10.51
N LEU A 305 -0.67 -17.24 -11.56
CA LEU A 305 -2.10 -17.47 -11.41
C LEU A 305 -2.42 -18.83 -10.75
N THR A 306 -1.71 -19.87 -11.16
CA THR A 306 -1.91 -21.22 -10.63
C THR A 306 -1.35 -21.39 -9.22
N ASP A 307 -0.21 -20.76 -8.93
CA ASP A 307 0.39 -20.80 -7.61
C ASP A 307 -0.44 -19.97 -6.60
N ALA A 308 -0.97 -18.83 -7.02
CA ALA A 308 -1.86 -18.01 -6.20
C ALA A 308 -3.17 -18.77 -5.85
N ASP A 309 -3.81 -19.45 -6.82
CA ASP A 309 -4.99 -20.28 -6.54
C ASP A 309 -4.67 -21.44 -5.58
N LYS A 310 -3.50 -22.06 -5.72
CA LYS A 310 -3.03 -23.11 -4.82
C LYS A 310 -2.76 -22.59 -3.40
N ALA A 311 -2.16 -21.41 -3.28
CA ALA A 311 -1.77 -20.81 -2.01
C ALA A 311 -2.96 -20.23 -1.23
N LEU A 312 -3.96 -19.68 -1.91
CA LEU A 312 -5.05 -18.92 -1.31
C LEU A 312 -5.72 -19.61 -0.10
N PRO A 313 -6.09 -20.91 -0.12
CA PRO A 313 -6.72 -21.54 1.03
C PRO A 313 -5.82 -21.61 2.25
N PHE A 314 -4.52 -21.80 2.03
CA PHE A 314 -3.54 -21.81 3.13
C PHE A 314 -3.41 -20.41 3.73
N ILE A 315 -3.33 -19.38 2.90
CA ILE A 315 -3.23 -17.98 3.31
C ILE A 315 -4.48 -17.59 4.11
N GLU A 316 -5.68 -17.84 3.57
CA GLU A 316 -6.95 -17.48 4.24
C GLU A 316 -7.12 -18.19 5.58
N LYS A 317 -6.71 -19.46 5.67
CA LYS A 317 -6.74 -20.22 6.92
C LYS A 317 -5.77 -19.69 7.97
N THR A 318 -4.63 -19.17 7.52
CA THR A 318 -3.51 -18.81 8.41
C THR A 318 -3.52 -17.33 8.80
N PHE A 319 -3.87 -16.46 7.88
CA PHE A 319 -3.76 -15.01 8.04
C PHE A 319 -5.09 -14.27 7.96
N GLY A 320 -6.17 -14.94 7.55
CA GLY A 320 -7.52 -14.38 7.42
C GLY A 320 -8.03 -14.33 6.00
N ALA A 321 -9.35 -14.23 5.84
CA ALA A 321 -9.99 -14.29 4.52
C ALA A 321 -9.69 -13.03 3.67
N TYR A 322 -9.41 -13.22 2.39
CA TYR A 322 -9.30 -12.13 1.42
C TYR A 322 -10.70 -11.55 1.13
N PRO A 323 -10.96 -10.27 1.39
CA PRO A 323 -12.32 -9.74 1.39
C PRO A 323 -12.83 -9.28 0.03
N TYR A 324 -11.93 -9.11 -0.94
CA TYR A 324 -12.29 -8.61 -2.27
C TYR A 324 -12.52 -9.78 -3.26
N LYS A 325 -13.19 -9.48 -4.38
CA LYS A 325 -13.52 -10.45 -5.42
C LYS A 325 -12.58 -10.37 -6.64
N GLN A 326 -11.52 -9.57 -6.55
CA GLN A 326 -10.49 -9.48 -7.56
C GLN A 326 -9.14 -9.13 -6.93
N PHE A 327 -8.06 -9.57 -7.62
CA PHE A 327 -6.70 -9.12 -7.39
C PHE A 327 -5.95 -9.03 -8.73
N SER A 328 -5.12 -7.99 -8.90
CA SER A 328 -4.36 -7.76 -10.14
C SER A 328 -2.85 -7.83 -9.90
N PHE A 329 -2.18 -8.80 -10.53
CA PHE A 329 -0.73 -8.81 -10.68
C PHE A 329 -0.39 -8.02 -11.95
N VAL A 330 0.34 -6.92 -11.82
CA VAL A 330 0.60 -6.00 -12.93
C VAL A 330 2.10 -5.78 -13.10
N HIS A 331 2.61 -6.11 -14.29
CA HIS A 331 4.01 -5.84 -14.64
C HIS A 331 4.27 -4.33 -14.67
N GLY A 332 5.27 -3.88 -13.94
CA GLY A 332 5.63 -2.48 -13.81
C GLY A 332 6.43 -2.18 -12.55
N GLY A 333 6.56 -0.92 -12.23
CA GLY A 333 7.26 -0.49 -11.04
C GLY A 333 8.79 -0.70 -11.11
N ASP A 334 9.42 -0.65 -9.94
CA ASP A 334 10.85 -0.82 -9.75
C ASP A 334 11.08 -1.77 -8.55
N GLY A 335 11.24 -3.04 -8.83
CA GLY A 335 11.18 -4.13 -7.83
C GLY A 335 9.76 -4.69 -7.71
N GLY A 336 9.26 -4.80 -6.51
CA GLY A 336 7.86 -4.99 -6.19
C GLY A 336 7.26 -3.72 -5.61
N MET A 337 5.94 -3.60 -5.63
CA MET A 337 5.23 -2.52 -4.96
C MET A 337 3.79 -2.92 -4.68
N GLU A 338 3.49 -2.96 -3.43
CA GLU A 338 2.21 -3.31 -2.85
C GLU A 338 1.16 -2.21 -3.01
N TYR A 339 -0.06 -2.64 -3.30
CA TYR A 339 -1.26 -1.80 -3.31
C TYR A 339 -2.48 -2.63 -2.90
N PRO A 340 -3.50 -2.02 -2.32
CA PRO A 340 -4.76 -2.74 -2.10
C PRO A 340 -5.35 -3.25 -3.41
N MET A 341 -5.75 -4.53 -3.44
CA MET A 341 -6.36 -5.21 -4.58
C MET A 341 -5.46 -5.37 -5.83
N ALA A 342 -4.20 -4.93 -5.78
CA ALA A 342 -3.27 -5.03 -6.91
C ALA A 342 -1.83 -4.94 -6.44
N THR A 343 -0.89 -5.26 -7.33
CA THR A 343 0.55 -5.04 -7.09
C THR A 343 1.28 -4.73 -8.39
N LEU A 344 2.37 -3.95 -8.30
CA LEU A 344 3.31 -3.77 -9.40
C LEU A 344 4.49 -4.73 -9.22
N LEU A 345 4.88 -5.39 -10.30
CA LEU A 345 5.98 -6.36 -10.33
C LEU A 345 6.94 -6.03 -11.46
N SER A 346 8.21 -5.79 -11.16
CA SER A 346 9.23 -5.64 -12.21
C SER A 346 9.65 -6.98 -12.83
N GLY A 347 9.25 -8.08 -12.21
CA GLY A 347 9.45 -9.45 -12.67
C GLY A 347 8.61 -10.43 -11.85
N PRO A 348 8.46 -11.67 -12.29
CA PRO A 348 7.58 -12.63 -11.65
C PRO A 348 8.05 -13.11 -10.27
N GLY A 349 9.30 -12.86 -9.87
CA GLY A 349 9.88 -13.44 -8.65
C GLY A 349 9.29 -12.90 -7.34
N ALA A 350 8.85 -11.64 -7.31
CA ALA A 350 8.34 -11.00 -6.10
C ALA A 350 6.82 -11.18 -5.88
N TRP A 351 6.14 -11.92 -6.74
CA TRP A 351 4.67 -11.99 -6.76
C TRP A 351 4.04 -12.38 -5.42
N LEU A 352 4.67 -13.30 -4.70
CA LEU A 352 4.12 -13.83 -3.45
C LEU A 352 4.25 -12.80 -2.33
N HIS A 353 5.43 -12.21 -2.18
CA HIS A 353 5.69 -11.14 -1.24
C HIS A 353 4.70 -9.97 -1.43
N GLU A 354 4.64 -9.44 -2.64
CA GLU A 354 3.78 -8.31 -2.96
C GLU A 354 2.27 -8.63 -2.83
N TRP A 355 1.87 -9.88 -3.06
CA TRP A 355 0.49 -10.28 -2.83
C TRP A 355 0.16 -10.36 -1.35
N LEU A 356 1.08 -10.87 -0.52
CA LEU A 356 0.90 -11.01 0.94
C LEU A 356 0.83 -9.66 1.65
N HIS A 357 1.40 -8.61 1.08
CA HIS A 357 1.18 -7.24 1.54
C HIS A 357 -0.32 -6.86 1.54
N ASN A 358 -1.20 -7.55 0.83
CA ASN A 358 -2.64 -7.30 0.97
C ASN A 358 -3.17 -7.65 2.36
N TRP A 359 -2.50 -8.49 3.12
CA TRP A 359 -2.77 -8.73 4.54
C TRP A 359 -2.04 -7.72 5.43
N TYR A 360 -0.73 -7.57 5.23
CA TYR A 360 0.13 -6.71 6.06
C TYR A 360 0.51 -5.45 5.27
N TYR A 361 -0.34 -4.50 5.29
CA TYR A 361 -0.51 -3.19 4.72
C TYR A 361 -1.89 -3.03 4.04
N GLY A 362 -2.23 -3.80 3.01
CA GLY A 362 -3.46 -3.62 2.24
C GLY A 362 -4.75 -3.74 3.05
N MET A 363 -4.77 -4.53 4.13
CA MET A 363 -5.90 -4.69 5.06
C MET A 363 -5.57 -4.26 6.50
N LEU A 364 -4.33 -4.40 6.92
CA LEU A 364 -3.81 -3.97 8.21
C LEU A 364 -2.91 -2.75 7.94
N GLY A 365 -3.51 -1.59 7.70
CA GLY A 365 -2.87 -0.38 7.16
C GLY A 365 -1.98 0.34 8.17
N THR A 366 -0.93 -0.32 8.64
CA THR A 366 0.08 0.26 9.50
C THR A 366 0.74 1.47 8.83
N ASN A 367 1.17 2.47 9.61
CA ASN A 367 1.99 3.55 9.08
C ASN A 367 3.38 3.01 8.72
N GLU A 368 3.63 2.79 7.45
CA GLU A 368 4.87 2.18 6.95
C GLU A 368 6.11 3.07 7.18
N GLY A 369 5.93 4.37 7.28
CA GLY A 369 7.00 5.30 7.64
C GLY A 369 7.51 5.06 9.06
N GLU A 370 6.60 4.81 10.00
CA GLU A 370 6.92 4.61 11.42
C GLU A 370 7.21 3.14 11.77
N TYR A 371 6.55 2.22 11.08
CA TYR A 371 6.60 0.78 11.38
C TYR A 371 6.89 -0.07 10.13
N PRO A 372 7.98 0.20 9.36
CA PRO A 372 8.25 -0.54 8.12
C PRO A 372 8.41 -2.04 8.34
N TRP A 373 8.80 -2.46 9.52
CA TRP A 373 8.97 -3.87 9.88
C TRP A 373 7.64 -4.60 10.16
N MET A 374 6.57 -3.88 10.49
CA MET A 374 5.23 -4.48 10.64
C MET A 374 4.55 -4.69 9.29
N ASP A 375 5.01 -4.00 8.28
CA ASP A 375 4.64 -4.18 6.89
C ASP A 375 5.53 -5.26 6.24
N GLU A 376 6.79 -4.96 6.00
CA GLU A 376 7.75 -5.81 5.29
C GLU A 376 8.10 -7.10 6.04
N GLY A 377 8.24 -7.00 7.37
CA GLY A 377 8.64 -8.14 8.19
C GLY A 377 7.52 -9.15 8.41
N PHE A 378 6.29 -8.68 8.61
CA PHE A 378 5.14 -9.57 8.73
C PHE A 378 4.82 -10.21 7.38
N THR A 379 5.02 -9.48 6.30
CA THR A 379 4.89 -10.00 4.94
C THR A 379 5.97 -11.04 4.63
N SER A 380 7.24 -10.79 4.99
CA SER A 380 8.33 -11.76 4.84
C SER A 380 8.06 -13.05 5.62
N TYR A 381 7.58 -12.91 6.85
CA TYR A 381 7.14 -14.05 7.66
C TYR A 381 6.04 -14.87 6.98
N ALA A 382 5.06 -14.20 6.42
CA ALA A 382 3.97 -14.86 5.70
C ALA A 382 4.48 -15.52 4.41
N GLU A 383 5.37 -14.85 3.67
CA GLU A 383 6.01 -15.37 2.45
C GLU A 383 6.77 -16.66 2.73
N ASP A 384 7.64 -16.70 3.74
CA ASP A 384 8.41 -17.89 4.11
C ASP A 384 7.50 -19.09 4.41
N ARG A 385 6.38 -18.87 5.09
CA ARG A 385 5.39 -19.91 5.39
C ARG A 385 4.63 -20.40 4.16
N VAL A 386 4.20 -19.48 3.32
CA VAL A 386 3.44 -19.82 2.10
C VAL A 386 4.35 -20.49 1.08
N GLN A 387 5.59 -20.02 0.94
CA GLN A 387 6.57 -20.64 0.05
C GLN A 387 6.90 -22.07 0.50
N ALA A 388 7.11 -22.29 1.79
CA ALA A 388 7.30 -23.64 2.34
C ALA A 388 6.10 -24.56 2.05
N PHE A 389 4.87 -24.05 2.14
CA PHE A 389 3.66 -24.79 1.77
C PHE A 389 3.64 -25.11 0.27
N LEU A 390 3.95 -24.16 -0.60
CA LEU A 390 3.96 -24.37 -2.06
C LEU A 390 4.98 -25.43 -2.49
N ASP A 391 6.14 -25.44 -1.84
CA ASP A 391 7.26 -26.32 -2.13
C ASP A 391 7.15 -27.67 -1.41
N ASN A 392 6.13 -27.90 -0.56
CA ASN A 392 6.03 -29.01 0.38
C ASN A 392 7.31 -29.21 1.20
N ALA A 393 7.95 -28.10 1.56
CA ALA A 393 9.19 -28.12 2.34
C ALA A 393 8.90 -28.46 3.81
N SER A 394 9.74 -29.30 4.38
CA SER A 394 9.78 -29.59 5.82
C SER A 394 10.99 -28.91 6.43
N GLY A 395 10.84 -28.31 7.60
CA GLY A 395 11.95 -27.67 8.30
C GLY A 395 11.61 -26.27 8.80
N PHE A 396 12.66 -25.52 9.09
CA PHE A 396 12.56 -24.16 9.64
C PHE A 396 12.68 -23.13 8.51
N PRO A 397 11.59 -22.47 8.12
CA PRO A 397 11.60 -21.63 6.91
C PRO A 397 12.37 -20.32 7.09
N TYR A 398 12.59 -19.85 8.32
CA TYR A 398 13.14 -18.52 8.65
C TYR A 398 14.67 -18.46 8.72
N GLU A 399 15.40 -19.51 8.32
CA GLU A 399 16.86 -19.59 8.46
C GLU A 399 17.58 -18.42 7.74
N GLY A 400 17.06 -18.03 6.59
CA GLY A 400 17.59 -16.90 5.82
C GLY A 400 17.57 -15.59 6.58
N SER A 401 16.45 -15.29 7.22
CA SER A 401 16.25 -14.09 8.04
C SER A 401 17.16 -14.09 9.28
N TYR A 402 17.30 -15.22 9.99
CA TYR A 402 18.24 -15.31 11.11
C TYR A 402 19.68 -15.07 10.67
N ARG A 403 20.10 -15.65 9.56
CA ARG A 403 21.45 -15.45 9.02
C ARG A 403 21.72 -13.99 8.70
N SER A 404 20.76 -13.33 8.05
CA SER A 404 20.83 -11.90 7.69
C SER A 404 20.89 -11.01 8.92
N TYR A 405 20.04 -11.28 9.91
CA TYR A 405 20.00 -10.51 11.14
C TYR A 405 21.30 -10.67 11.95
N TYR A 406 21.82 -11.89 12.11
CA TYR A 406 23.12 -12.10 12.78
C TYR A 406 24.27 -11.38 12.06
N ALA A 407 24.23 -11.28 10.73
CA ALA A 407 25.23 -10.54 9.99
C ALA A 407 25.12 -9.03 10.28
N LEU A 408 23.90 -8.49 10.39
CA LEU A 408 23.67 -7.09 10.75
C LEU A 408 24.21 -6.80 12.16
N VAL A 409 23.84 -7.60 13.16
CA VAL A 409 24.33 -7.44 14.55
C VAL A 409 25.85 -7.45 14.60
N LYS A 410 26.50 -8.44 13.95
CA LYS A 410 27.97 -8.52 13.90
C LYS A 410 28.62 -7.33 13.19
N SER A 411 27.92 -6.65 12.30
CA SER A 411 28.44 -5.47 11.60
C SER A 411 28.45 -4.20 12.47
N GLY A 412 27.78 -4.21 13.63
CA GLY A 412 27.60 -3.05 14.50
C GLY A 412 26.76 -1.91 13.88
N LYS A 413 25.94 -2.23 12.86
CA LYS A 413 25.09 -1.27 12.13
C LYS A 413 23.61 -1.44 12.43
N GLU A 414 23.27 -2.23 13.44
CA GLU A 414 21.89 -2.40 13.85
C GLU A 414 21.32 -1.08 14.39
N GLU A 415 20.09 -0.79 14.02
CA GLU A 415 19.30 0.34 14.49
C GLU A 415 17.96 -0.18 15.04
N PRO A 416 17.33 0.51 16.01
CA PRO A 416 16.03 0.10 16.58
C PRO A 416 14.96 -0.02 15.51
N LEU A 417 13.98 -0.92 15.71
CA LEU A 417 12.82 -1.04 14.83
C LEU A 417 11.87 0.18 14.90
N THR A 418 12.01 1.00 15.95
CA THR A 418 11.34 2.30 16.07
C THR A 418 11.93 3.39 15.19
N THR A 419 13.02 3.11 14.48
CA THR A 419 13.61 4.10 13.55
C THR A 419 12.67 4.31 12.37
N HIS A 420 12.30 5.57 12.13
CA HIS A 420 11.50 5.93 10.95
C HIS A 420 12.18 5.45 9.67
N ALA A 421 11.42 4.92 8.71
CA ALA A 421 11.92 4.30 7.48
C ALA A 421 12.94 5.16 6.72
N ASP A 422 12.71 6.47 6.70
CA ASP A 422 13.59 7.44 6.05
C ASP A 422 14.81 7.86 6.89
N HIS A 423 14.91 7.49 8.15
CA HIS A 423 15.97 7.94 9.07
C HIS A 423 17.08 6.92 9.29
N TYR A 424 16.95 5.70 8.78
CA TYR A 424 18.04 4.73 8.84
C TYR A 424 19.31 5.27 8.18
N ASN A 425 20.46 5.09 8.85
CA ASN A 425 21.75 5.57 8.37
C ASN A 425 22.24 4.84 7.11
N THR A 426 21.85 3.58 6.97
CA THR A 426 22.23 2.74 5.82
C THR A 426 21.01 2.01 5.26
N ASN A 427 21.01 1.76 3.94
CA ASN A 427 20.00 0.92 3.33
C ASN A 427 20.10 -0.54 3.80
N TYR A 428 21.31 -0.99 4.11
CA TYR A 428 21.58 -2.31 4.66
C TYR A 428 20.88 -2.50 6.02
N ALA A 429 21.01 -1.53 6.94
CA ALA A 429 20.33 -1.59 8.24
C ALA A 429 18.80 -1.58 8.07
N TYR A 430 18.28 -0.66 7.24
CA TYR A 430 16.85 -0.61 6.91
C TYR A 430 16.31 -1.95 6.40
N SER A 431 16.95 -2.51 5.37
CA SER A 431 16.46 -3.73 4.71
C SER A 431 16.46 -4.93 5.68
N ILE A 432 17.52 -5.12 6.46
CA ILE A 432 17.56 -6.23 7.39
C ILE A 432 16.64 -6.02 8.59
N ALA A 433 16.52 -4.79 9.10
CA ALA A 433 15.61 -4.48 10.19
C ALA A 433 14.14 -4.69 9.77
N SER A 434 13.74 -4.11 8.65
CA SER A 434 12.35 -4.17 8.19
C SER A 434 11.95 -5.59 7.80
N TYR A 435 12.70 -6.25 6.94
CA TYR A 435 12.37 -7.58 6.41
C TYR A 435 12.75 -8.70 7.39
N SER A 436 14.06 -8.89 7.64
CA SER A 436 14.53 -10.08 8.36
C SER A 436 14.28 -10.02 9.86
N LYS A 437 14.54 -8.89 10.54
CA LYS A 437 14.28 -8.77 11.98
C LYS A 437 12.77 -8.78 12.27
N GLY A 438 11.96 -8.17 11.41
CA GLY A 438 10.50 -8.20 11.53
C GLY A 438 9.92 -9.61 11.31
N ASP A 439 10.45 -10.41 10.37
CA ASP A 439 10.12 -11.83 10.20
C ASP A 439 10.47 -12.63 11.47
N ILE A 440 11.70 -12.49 11.97
CA ILE A 440 12.16 -13.18 13.18
C ILE A 440 11.30 -12.80 14.39
N PHE A 441 10.81 -11.57 14.48
CA PHE A 441 9.91 -11.16 15.55
C PHE A 441 8.69 -12.08 15.63
N LEU A 442 8.04 -12.43 14.55
CA LEU A 442 6.91 -13.36 14.56
C LEU A 442 7.33 -14.81 14.77
N ALA A 443 8.48 -15.22 14.22
CA ALA A 443 9.04 -16.55 14.44
C ALA A 443 9.36 -16.80 15.93
N GLN A 444 10.00 -15.82 16.60
CA GLN A 444 10.31 -15.88 18.03
C GLN A 444 9.05 -15.79 18.91
N LEU A 445 8.05 -15.02 18.50
CA LEU A 445 6.76 -15.03 19.21
C LEU A 445 6.18 -16.45 19.24
N GLY A 446 6.26 -17.18 18.13
CA GLY A 446 5.85 -18.58 18.06
C GLY A 446 6.68 -19.52 18.96
N TYR A 447 7.98 -19.27 19.10
CA TYR A 447 8.83 -20.00 20.03
C TYR A 447 8.42 -19.81 21.49
N ILE A 448 8.01 -18.58 21.87
CA ILE A 448 7.63 -18.24 23.25
C ILE A 448 6.23 -18.72 23.58
N THR A 449 5.25 -18.48 22.68
CA THR A 449 3.84 -18.77 22.93
C THR A 449 3.40 -20.14 22.44
N GLY A 450 4.17 -20.79 21.60
CA GLY A 450 3.81 -21.94 20.78
C GLY A 450 3.19 -21.53 19.44
N ASP A 451 3.53 -22.24 18.37
CA ASP A 451 3.11 -21.93 16.99
C ASP A 451 1.59 -21.83 16.83
N ALA A 452 0.84 -22.73 17.47
CA ALA A 452 -0.62 -22.71 17.41
C ALA A 452 -1.24 -21.48 18.07
N VAL A 453 -0.61 -20.94 19.12
CA VAL A 453 -1.06 -19.72 19.80
C VAL A 453 -0.70 -18.50 18.95
N ARG A 454 0.52 -18.43 18.40
CA ARG A 454 0.91 -17.37 17.45
C ARG A 454 -0.05 -17.30 16.26
N ASP A 455 -0.42 -18.43 15.67
CA ASP A 455 -1.37 -18.44 14.55
C ASP A 455 -2.75 -17.90 14.95
N LYS A 456 -3.21 -18.18 16.17
CA LYS A 456 -4.42 -17.56 16.72
C LYS A 456 -4.23 -16.05 16.94
N ILE A 457 -3.06 -15.60 17.37
CA ILE A 457 -2.74 -14.18 17.52
C ILE A 457 -2.87 -13.46 16.17
N LEU A 458 -2.30 -14.00 15.11
CA LEU A 458 -2.36 -13.41 13.77
C LEU A 458 -3.80 -13.32 13.25
N LEU A 459 -4.59 -14.39 13.41
CA LEU A 459 -6.00 -14.37 13.01
C LEU A 459 -6.85 -13.40 13.83
N GLU A 460 -6.61 -13.29 15.15
CA GLU A 460 -7.31 -12.34 16.00
C GLU A 460 -6.89 -10.90 15.71
N TYR A 461 -5.61 -10.66 15.43
CA TYR A 461 -5.10 -9.37 14.99
C TYR A 461 -5.77 -8.94 13.67
N TYR A 462 -5.81 -9.82 12.66
CA TYR A 462 -6.55 -9.58 11.43
C TYR A 462 -8.05 -9.29 11.72
N ARG A 463 -8.70 -10.10 12.54
CA ARG A 463 -10.14 -9.92 12.85
C ARG A 463 -10.46 -8.57 13.47
N LEU A 464 -9.59 -8.07 14.36
CA LEU A 464 -9.80 -6.85 15.12
C LEU A 464 -9.37 -5.59 14.37
N TRP A 465 -8.32 -5.71 13.56
CA TRP A 465 -7.63 -4.55 13.00
C TRP A 465 -7.71 -4.44 11.47
N ARG A 466 -8.30 -5.39 10.77
CA ARG A 466 -8.51 -5.24 9.32
C ARG A 466 -9.27 -3.95 9.01
N PHE A 467 -8.82 -3.24 7.98
CA PHE A 467 -9.33 -1.94 7.54
C PHE A 467 -9.13 -0.82 8.56
N LYS A 468 -8.09 -0.94 9.36
CA LYS A 468 -7.67 0.05 10.35
C LYS A 468 -6.18 0.31 10.26
N HIS A 469 -5.71 1.26 11.07
CA HIS A 469 -4.31 1.63 11.22
C HIS A 469 -3.76 1.15 12.59
N PRO A 470 -3.38 -0.13 12.71
CA PRO A 470 -2.78 -0.63 13.94
C PRO A 470 -1.32 -0.21 14.06
N ASN A 471 -0.83 -0.17 15.30
CA ASN A 471 0.58 -0.04 15.63
C ASN A 471 1.08 -1.23 16.46
N ILE A 472 2.36 -1.21 16.85
CA ILE A 472 2.95 -2.32 17.62
C ILE A 472 2.23 -2.55 18.95
N SER A 473 1.81 -1.50 19.66
CA SER A 473 1.11 -1.65 20.93
C SER A 473 -0.25 -2.35 20.76
N ASP A 474 -0.92 -2.14 19.64
CA ASP A 474 -2.16 -2.84 19.30
C ASP A 474 -1.92 -4.32 19.04
N PHE A 475 -0.85 -4.65 18.31
CA PHE A 475 -0.46 -6.04 18.08
C PHE A 475 -0.11 -6.75 19.40
N ILE A 476 0.70 -6.13 20.26
CA ILE A 476 1.09 -6.70 21.55
C ILE A 476 -0.12 -6.94 22.45
N ARG A 477 -1.08 -6.00 22.52
CA ARG A 477 -2.32 -6.20 23.29
C ARG A 477 -3.12 -7.41 22.81
N VAL A 478 -3.17 -7.64 21.50
CA VAL A 478 -3.82 -8.83 20.92
C VAL A 478 -3.04 -10.08 21.31
N ALA A 479 -1.71 -10.03 21.18
CA ALA A 479 -0.84 -11.16 21.52
C ALA A 479 -0.95 -11.54 23.01
N GLU A 480 -0.92 -10.58 23.92
CA GLU A 480 -1.12 -10.79 25.35
C GLU A 480 -2.50 -11.41 25.66
N LYS A 481 -3.57 -10.85 25.07
CA LYS A 481 -4.92 -11.36 25.27
C LYS A 481 -5.10 -12.80 24.82
N VAL A 482 -4.50 -13.17 23.67
CA VAL A 482 -4.67 -14.51 23.09
C VAL A 482 -3.77 -15.54 23.78
N SER A 483 -2.56 -15.14 24.19
CA SER A 483 -1.58 -16.04 24.81
C SER A 483 -1.71 -16.16 26.32
N ASP A 484 -2.46 -15.26 26.97
CA ASP A 484 -2.51 -15.09 28.43
C ASP A 484 -1.12 -14.83 29.06
N MET A 485 -0.24 -14.18 28.30
CA MET A 485 1.13 -13.85 28.72
C MET A 485 1.33 -12.33 28.72
N LYS A 486 2.21 -11.83 29.61
CA LYS A 486 2.71 -10.46 29.56
C LYS A 486 3.87 -10.38 28.58
N LEU A 487 3.76 -9.54 27.56
CA LEU A 487 4.71 -9.43 26.45
C LEU A 487 5.37 -8.03 26.31
N ASP A 488 5.20 -7.16 27.32
CA ASP A 488 5.87 -5.84 27.34
C ASP A 488 7.39 -6.00 27.21
N TRP A 489 7.98 -6.93 27.97
CA TRP A 489 9.40 -7.24 27.90
C TRP A 489 9.84 -7.70 26.50
N TYR A 490 8.99 -8.47 25.81
CA TYR A 490 9.27 -8.96 24.47
C TYR A 490 9.33 -7.80 23.47
N LYS A 491 8.36 -6.90 23.55
CA LYS A 491 8.36 -5.66 22.78
C LYS A 491 9.64 -4.84 23.04
N GLU A 492 9.96 -4.58 24.30
CA GLU A 492 11.13 -3.75 24.69
C GLU A 492 12.47 -4.30 24.19
N TYR A 493 12.62 -5.63 24.09
CA TYR A 493 13.85 -6.24 23.60
C TYR A 493 13.96 -6.27 22.07
N TRP A 494 12.83 -6.32 21.36
CA TRP A 494 12.86 -6.44 19.89
C TRP A 494 12.70 -5.11 19.18
N VAL A 495 11.92 -4.19 19.70
CA VAL A 495 11.52 -2.93 19.08
C VAL A 495 12.26 -1.74 19.67
#